data_f3ce71b49cb68787cc205818e7bc69fa
#
_entry.id   f3ce71b49cb68787cc205818e7bc69fa
#
_cell.length_a   1.000
_cell.length_b   1.000
_cell.length_c   1.000
_cell.angle_alpha   90.00
_cell.angle_beta   90.00
_cell.angle_gamma   90.00
#
_symmetry.space_group_name_H-M   'P 1'
#
loop_
_entity.id
_entity.type
_entity.pdbx_description
1 polymer ?
#
loop_
_entity_poly.entity_id
_entity_poly.type
_entity_poly.pdbx_seq_one_letter_code
_entity_poly.pdbx_strand_id
1 'polypeptide(L)'
;MPRHATQQVHAGYEPAAPHRPVVPPIHQTTAFRFPDHATAASMFRLETPGFTYSRTGNPTVAVFENRLAALEGGIGAIATATGQAAVALSLLALLQGDKHLVAYSQLYGGTVDLLTDTFADFGIEVTFADPADLSLIHI
;
A
#
# COMPACT_ATOMS: atom_id res chain seq x y z
N MET A 1 -24.18 4.31 -5.56
CA MET A 1 -23.01 4.15 -4.69
C MET A 1 -23.31 4.78 -3.33
N PRO A 2 -22.86 4.20 -2.21
CA PRO A 2 -23.02 4.83 -0.89
C PRO A 2 -22.27 6.18 -0.86
N ARG A 3 -22.74 7.10 0.00
CA ARG A 3 -22.09 8.40 0.16
C ARG A 3 -20.69 8.22 0.73
N HIS A 4 -19.76 9.11 0.38
CA HIS A 4 -18.36 9.07 0.86
C HIS A 4 -18.25 8.92 2.39
N ALA A 5 -19.03 9.70 3.16
CA ALA A 5 -19.08 9.59 4.62
C ALA A 5 -19.51 8.20 5.13
N THR A 6 -20.40 7.51 4.40
CA THR A 6 -20.81 6.13 4.72
C THR A 6 -19.67 5.15 4.45
N GLN A 7 -18.95 5.34 3.34
CA GLN A 7 -17.79 4.51 2.99
C GLN A 7 -16.66 4.65 4.01
N GLN A 8 -16.40 5.85 4.51
CA GLN A 8 -15.37 6.09 5.55
C GLN A 8 -15.58 5.22 6.80
N VAL A 9 -16.82 4.91 7.13
CA VAL A 9 -17.15 4.13 8.33
C VAL A 9 -17.29 2.64 8.02
N HIS A 10 -17.89 2.27 6.88
CA HIS A 10 -18.35 0.90 6.64
C HIS A 10 -17.56 0.14 5.55
N ALA A 11 -16.89 0.82 4.63
CA ALA A 11 -16.18 0.13 3.56
C ALA A 11 -15.01 -0.71 4.10
N GLY A 12 -14.71 -1.80 3.39
CA GLY A 12 -13.56 -2.66 3.67
C GLY A 12 -13.71 -3.61 4.86
N TYR A 13 -14.87 -3.63 5.51
CA TYR A 13 -15.13 -4.55 6.63
C TYR A 13 -16.52 -5.16 6.53
N GLU A 14 -16.58 -6.49 6.57
CA GLU A 14 -17.80 -7.27 6.71
C GLU A 14 -17.77 -8.03 8.04
N PRO A 15 -18.75 -7.75 8.94
CA PRO A 15 -18.79 -8.40 10.24
C PRO A 15 -19.00 -9.92 10.13
N ALA A 16 -18.02 -10.70 10.60
CA ALA A 16 -18.06 -12.15 10.54
C ALA A 16 -18.77 -12.79 11.74
N ALA A 17 -19.41 -13.93 11.51
CA ALA A 17 -19.96 -14.77 12.56
C ALA A 17 -18.85 -15.31 13.51
N PRO A 18 -19.17 -15.68 14.76
CA PRO A 18 -20.51 -15.66 15.35
C PRO A 18 -20.93 -14.31 15.95
N HIS A 19 -19.98 -13.41 16.25
CA HIS A 19 -20.27 -12.22 17.07
C HIS A 19 -20.65 -10.98 16.26
N ARG A 20 -20.33 -10.94 14.96
CA ARG A 20 -20.60 -9.83 14.04
C ARG A 20 -20.32 -8.44 14.65
N PRO A 21 -19.10 -8.18 15.12
CA PRO A 21 -18.76 -6.91 15.75
C PRO A 21 -18.89 -5.77 14.74
N VAL A 22 -19.46 -4.65 15.16
CA VAL A 22 -19.63 -3.44 14.32
C VAL A 22 -18.28 -2.81 14.00
N VAL A 23 -17.34 -2.85 14.96
CA VAL A 23 -15.98 -2.35 14.80
C VAL A 23 -15.07 -3.53 14.50
N PRO A 24 -14.16 -3.41 13.51
CA PRO A 24 -13.20 -4.47 13.20
C PRO A 24 -12.37 -4.86 14.42
N PRO A 25 -12.29 -6.15 14.78
CA PRO A 25 -11.42 -6.62 15.85
C PRO A 25 -9.94 -6.34 15.54
N ILE A 26 -9.16 -6.04 16.58
CA ILE A 26 -7.70 -5.91 16.46
C ILE A 26 -7.07 -7.31 16.57
N HIS A 27 -6.49 -7.79 15.47
CA HIS A 27 -5.75 -9.06 15.41
C HIS A 27 -4.28 -8.84 15.74
N GLN A 28 -3.96 -8.80 17.03
CA GLN A 28 -2.60 -8.58 17.53
C GLN A 28 -1.86 -9.93 17.62
N THR A 29 -1.52 -10.49 16.48
CA THR A 29 -0.81 -11.77 16.37
C THR A 29 0.21 -11.72 15.24
N THR A 30 1.26 -12.53 15.36
CA THR A 30 2.30 -12.66 14.34
C THR A 30 1.93 -13.71 13.29
N ALA A 31 1.39 -14.86 13.72
CA ALA A 31 1.08 -15.99 12.86
C ALA A 31 -0.36 -16.46 13.07
N PHE A 32 -0.91 -17.12 12.07
CA PHE A 32 -2.26 -17.65 12.07
C PHE A 32 -2.21 -19.19 12.02
N ARG A 33 -3.13 -19.83 12.73
CA ARG A 33 -3.26 -21.27 12.74
C ARG A 33 -4.01 -21.76 11.50
N PHE A 34 -3.50 -22.81 10.87
CA PHE A 34 -4.18 -23.48 9.75
C PHE A 34 -5.05 -24.63 10.25
N PRO A 35 -6.18 -24.91 9.58
CA PRO A 35 -7.02 -26.07 9.93
C PRO A 35 -6.30 -27.39 9.64
N ASP A 36 -5.54 -27.47 8.54
CA ASP A 36 -4.79 -28.64 8.11
C ASP A 36 -3.61 -28.30 7.20
N HIS A 37 -2.78 -29.29 6.89
CA HIS A 37 -1.59 -29.13 6.05
C HIS A 37 -1.92 -28.78 4.59
N ALA A 38 -3.00 -29.33 4.03
CA ALA A 38 -3.38 -29.08 2.63
C ALA A 38 -3.80 -27.62 2.44
N THR A 39 -4.59 -27.09 3.38
CA THR A 39 -4.98 -25.66 3.40
C THR A 39 -3.74 -24.76 3.55
N ALA A 40 -2.83 -25.08 4.47
CA ALA A 40 -1.60 -24.32 4.62
C ALA A 40 -0.78 -24.28 3.31
N ALA A 41 -0.58 -25.44 2.68
CA ALA A 41 0.16 -25.53 1.41
C ALA A 41 -0.50 -24.71 0.30
N SER A 42 -1.82 -24.76 0.17
CA SER A 42 -2.58 -23.98 -0.82
C SER A 42 -2.46 -22.46 -0.59
N MET A 43 -2.53 -22.02 0.67
CA MET A 43 -2.36 -20.62 1.02
C MET A 43 -0.94 -20.11 0.73
N PHE A 44 0.10 -20.90 1.02
CA PHE A 44 1.48 -20.54 0.68
C PHE A 44 1.77 -20.53 -0.84
N ARG A 45 1.01 -21.30 -1.62
CA ARG A 45 1.05 -21.23 -3.10
C ARG A 45 0.16 -20.12 -3.68
N LEU A 46 -0.50 -19.32 -2.83
CA LEU A 46 -1.43 -18.26 -3.21
C LEU A 46 -2.64 -18.74 -4.03
N GLU A 47 -3.00 -20.02 -3.90
CA GLU A 47 -4.17 -20.63 -4.55
C GLU A 47 -5.45 -20.39 -3.74
N THR A 48 -5.31 -20.28 -2.42
CA THR A 48 -6.41 -19.99 -1.48
C THR A 48 -6.10 -18.70 -0.73
N PRO A 49 -6.99 -17.70 -0.74
CA PRO A 49 -6.80 -16.48 0.03
C PRO A 49 -6.86 -16.76 1.54
N GLY A 50 -6.09 -15.98 2.31
CA GLY A 50 -6.12 -16.05 3.77
C GLY A 50 -4.89 -15.41 4.41
N PHE A 51 -4.87 -15.42 5.75
CA PHE A 51 -3.78 -14.84 6.52
C PHE A 51 -2.88 -15.94 7.07
N THR A 52 -1.59 -15.86 6.78
CA THR A 52 -0.58 -16.81 7.22
C THR A 52 0.34 -16.20 8.27
N TYR A 53 0.79 -14.99 8.01
CA TYR A 53 1.73 -14.28 8.86
C TYR A 53 1.52 -12.76 8.72
N SER A 54 1.51 -12.01 9.82
CA SER A 54 1.10 -10.59 9.83
C SER A 54 1.99 -9.66 9.00
N ARG A 55 3.23 -10.04 8.70
CA ARG A 55 4.09 -9.28 7.77
C ARG A 55 3.57 -9.34 6.32
N THR A 56 2.95 -10.45 5.94
CA THR A 56 2.40 -10.63 4.58
C THR A 56 0.94 -10.21 4.48
N GLY A 57 0.21 -10.26 5.59
CA GLY A 57 -1.18 -9.81 5.67
C GLY A 57 -1.76 -10.04 7.06
N ASN A 58 -2.58 -9.10 7.51
CA ASN A 58 -3.28 -9.14 8.79
C ASN A 58 -4.71 -8.64 8.61
N PRO A 59 -5.74 -9.29 9.22
CA PRO A 59 -7.13 -8.86 9.05
C PRO A 59 -7.39 -7.40 9.43
N THR A 60 -6.71 -6.88 10.45
CA THR A 60 -6.85 -5.47 10.87
C THR A 60 -6.31 -4.52 9.80
N VAL A 61 -5.13 -4.83 9.25
CA VAL A 61 -4.50 -4.03 8.18
C VAL A 61 -5.33 -4.12 6.89
N ALA A 62 -5.82 -5.31 6.56
CA ALA A 62 -6.65 -5.52 5.37
C ALA A 62 -7.94 -4.68 5.38
N VAL A 63 -8.56 -4.44 6.54
CA VAL A 63 -9.71 -3.52 6.64
C VAL A 63 -9.32 -2.10 6.26
N PHE A 64 -8.16 -1.62 6.70
CA PHE A 64 -7.66 -0.30 6.34
C PHE A 64 -7.38 -0.21 4.82
N GLU A 65 -6.67 -1.17 4.28
CA GLU A 65 -6.32 -1.25 2.86
C GLU A 65 -7.57 -1.28 1.97
N ASN A 66 -8.52 -2.17 2.27
CA ASN A 66 -9.76 -2.28 1.52
C ASN A 66 -10.62 -1.01 1.62
N ARG A 67 -10.63 -0.35 2.78
CA ARG A 67 -11.37 0.90 2.97
C ARG A 67 -10.75 2.02 2.15
N LEU A 68 -9.44 2.17 2.19
CA LEU A 68 -8.73 3.18 1.42
C LEU A 68 -8.92 2.96 -0.08
N ALA A 69 -8.78 1.73 -0.56
CA ALA A 69 -9.05 1.39 -1.95
C ALA A 69 -10.48 1.77 -2.38
N ALA A 70 -11.49 1.49 -1.53
CA ALA A 70 -12.87 1.87 -1.82
C ALA A 70 -13.11 3.38 -1.85
N LEU A 71 -12.43 4.15 -0.98
CA LEU A 71 -12.54 5.60 -0.91
C LEU A 71 -11.88 6.30 -2.10
N GLU A 72 -10.74 5.78 -2.55
CA GLU A 72 -9.96 6.31 -3.67
C GLU A 72 -10.40 5.73 -5.03
N GLY A 73 -11.35 4.79 -5.05
CA GLY A 73 -11.78 4.11 -6.29
C GLY A 73 -10.72 3.20 -6.89
N GLY A 74 -9.74 2.78 -6.09
CA GLY A 74 -8.68 1.87 -6.50
C GLY A 74 -9.12 0.40 -6.48
N ILE A 75 -8.37 -0.44 -7.20
CA ILE A 75 -8.58 -1.90 -7.22
C ILE A 75 -8.01 -2.58 -5.97
N GLY A 76 -7.12 -1.91 -5.24
CA GLY A 76 -6.48 -2.37 -4.02
C GLY A 76 -5.63 -1.27 -3.41
N ALA A 77 -5.16 -1.50 -2.19
CA ALA A 77 -4.20 -0.66 -1.49
C ALA A 77 -3.23 -1.55 -0.70
N ILE A 78 -2.04 -1.03 -0.44
CA ILE A 78 -1.03 -1.68 0.41
C ILE A 78 -0.63 -0.67 1.49
N ALA A 79 -0.75 -1.08 2.75
CA ALA A 79 -0.30 -0.28 3.87
C ALA A 79 1.20 -0.49 4.14
N THR A 80 1.89 0.59 4.43
CA THR A 80 3.29 0.58 4.82
C THR A 80 3.47 1.22 6.20
N ALA A 81 4.60 0.98 6.83
CA ALA A 81 4.86 1.50 8.17
C ALA A 81 5.07 3.04 8.22
N THR A 82 5.42 3.65 7.08
CA THR A 82 5.67 5.10 6.98
C THR A 82 5.27 5.63 5.60
N GLY A 83 4.96 6.93 5.50
CA GLY A 83 4.73 7.60 4.23
C GLY A 83 5.95 7.53 3.31
N GLN A 84 7.17 7.64 3.82
CA GLN A 84 8.39 7.50 3.00
C GLN A 84 8.54 6.09 2.41
N ALA A 85 8.17 5.04 3.16
CA ALA A 85 8.12 3.68 2.61
C ALA A 85 7.08 3.56 1.50
N ALA A 86 5.92 4.22 1.63
CA ALA A 86 4.91 4.25 0.58
C ALA A 86 5.44 4.93 -0.69
N VAL A 87 6.09 6.08 -0.56
CA VAL A 87 6.70 6.80 -1.69
C VAL A 87 7.78 5.94 -2.34
N ALA A 88 8.74 5.43 -1.55
CA ALA A 88 9.84 4.63 -2.07
C ALA A 88 9.37 3.39 -2.81
N LEU A 89 8.47 2.60 -2.21
CA LEU A 89 7.96 1.37 -2.83
C LEU A 89 7.15 1.63 -4.09
N SER A 90 6.33 2.70 -4.10
CA SER A 90 5.54 3.08 -5.28
C SER A 90 6.44 3.45 -6.45
N LEU A 91 7.45 4.29 -6.20
CA LEU A 91 8.38 4.72 -7.24
C LEU A 91 9.26 3.57 -7.73
N LEU A 92 9.80 2.73 -6.84
CA LEU A 92 10.59 1.56 -7.21
C LEU A 92 9.77 0.55 -8.04
N ALA A 93 8.47 0.41 -7.77
CA ALA A 93 7.60 -0.46 -8.56
C ALA A 93 7.36 0.08 -9.98
N LEU A 94 7.35 1.41 -10.15
CA LEU A 94 7.12 2.06 -11.44
C LEU A 94 8.39 2.23 -12.28
N LEU A 95 9.54 2.45 -11.64
CA LEU A 95 10.84 2.72 -12.28
C LEU A 95 11.58 1.43 -12.67
N GLN A 96 10.86 0.45 -13.22
CA GLN A 96 11.47 -0.77 -13.76
C GLN A 96 11.86 -0.55 -15.22
N GLY A 97 13.16 -0.46 -15.48
CA GLY A 97 13.70 -0.23 -16.83
C GLY A 97 14.41 1.12 -16.92
N ASP A 98 13.79 2.10 -17.53
CA ASP A 98 14.32 3.47 -17.55
C ASP A 98 14.24 4.09 -16.15
N LYS A 99 15.39 4.38 -15.60
CA LYS A 99 15.54 4.82 -14.22
C LYS A 99 15.66 6.34 -14.13
N HIS A 100 14.72 7.05 -14.76
CA HIS A 100 14.65 8.51 -14.69
C HIS A 100 13.29 8.94 -14.13
N LEU A 101 13.31 9.84 -13.17
CA LEU A 101 12.15 10.43 -12.52
C LEU A 101 12.19 11.94 -12.65
N VAL A 102 11.11 12.54 -13.09
CA VAL A 102 10.89 14.00 -12.98
C VAL A 102 10.04 14.25 -11.74
N ALA A 103 10.56 15.03 -10.80
CA ALA A 103 9.91 15.33 -9.54
C ALA A 103 9.68 16.84 -9.39
N TYR A 104 8.64 17.20 -8.64
CA TYR A 104 8.40 18.58 -8.26
C TYR A 104 9.50 19.09 -7.31
N SER A 105 9.98 20.32 -7.51
CA SER A 105 11.07 20.90 -6.73
C SER A 105 10.70 21.27 -5.28
N GLN A 106 9.41 21.47 -4.98
CA GLN A 106 8.92 21.86 -3.65
C GLN A 106 8.26 20.67 -2.92
N LEU A 107 9.02 19.62 -2.67
CA LEU A 107 8.60 18.45 -1.92
C LEU A 107 8.92 18.59 -0.43
N TYR A 108 8.34 17.70 0.38
CA TYR A 108 8.76 17.49 1.75
C TYR A 108 10.26 17.14 1.80
N GLY A 109 11.04 17.74 2.70
CA GLY A 109 12.50 17.58 2.77
C GLY A 109 12.97 16.14 2.76
N GLY A 110 12.37 15.26 3.60
CA GLY A 110 12.73 13.84 3.60
C GLY A 110 12.43 13.10 2.29
N THR A 111 11.51 13.61 1.45
CA THR A 111 11.31 13.06 0.10
C THR A 111 12.39 13.56 -0.85
N VAL A 112 12.84 14.80 -0.70
CA VAL A 112 13.99 15.32 -1.45
C VAL A 112 15.21 14.46 -1.14
N ASP A 113 15.55 14.25 0.14
CA ASP A 113 16.68 13.41 0.56
C ASP A 113 16.56 11.96 0.03
N LEU A 114 15.36 11.37 0.08
CA LEU A 114 15.12 10.05 -0.50
C LEU A 114 15.46 9.99 -1.99
N LEU A 115 15.06 11.02 -2.74
CA LEU A 115 15.24 11.08 -4.19
C LEU A 115 16.68 11.44 -4.57
N THR A 116 17.33 12.36 -3.85
CA THR A 116 18.69 12.81 -4.17
C THR A 116 19.77 11.84 -3.73
N ASP A 117 19.58 11.19 -2.59
CA ASP A 117 20.63 10.34 -2.00
C ASP A 117 20.30 8.85 -2.26
N THR A 118 19.20 8.34 -1.69
CA THR A 118 18.91 6.91 -1.75
C THR A 118 18.62 6.42 -3.17
N PHE A 119 17.88 7.19 -3.97
CA PHE A 119 17.55 6.79 -5.33
C PHE A 119 18.74 6.90 -6.27
N ALA A 120 19.63 7.88 -6.04
CA ALA A 120 20.90 7.97 -6.75
C ALA A 120 21.78 6.72 -6.53
N ASP A 121 21.83 6.20 -5.29
CA ASP A 121 22.54 4.96 -4.97
C ASP A 121 21.96 3.73 -5.68
N PHE A 122 20.68 3.75 -6.00
CA PHE A 122 20.03 2.72 -6.82
C PHE A 122 20.19 2.93 -8.33
N GLY A 123 20.91 3.99 -8.73
CA GLY A 123 21.13 4.35 -10.13
C GLY A 123 19.87 4.90 -10.80
N ILE A 124 18.99 5.53 -10.03
CA ILE A 124 17.81 6.24 -10.53
C ILE A 124 18.18 7.72 -10.67
N GLU A 125 18.06 8.24 -11.87
CA GLU A 125 18.27 9.66 -12.14
C GLU A 125 17.01 10.46 -11.80
N VAL A 126 17.17 11.59 -11.11
CA VAL A 126 16.05 12.46 -10.72
C VAL A 126 16.27 13.87 -11.22
N THR A 127 15.32 14.38 -11.98
CA THR A 127 15.26 15.78 -12.39
C THR A 127 14.19 16.51 -11.60
N PHE A 128 14.58 17.58 -10.88
CA PHE A 128 13.63 18.45 -10.19
C PHE A 128 13.15 19.55 -11.12
N ALA A 129 11.83 19.67 -11.24
CA ALA A 129 11.17 20.62 -12.13
C ALA A 129 10.31 21.62 -11.37
N ASP A 130 10.21 22.84 -11.90
CA ASP A 130 9.18 23.80 -11.47
C ASP A 130 7.86 23.43 -12.18
N PRO A 131 6.74 23.27 -11.46
CA PRO A 131 5.46 22.95 -12.08
C PRO A 131 4.91 24.06 -12.97
N ALA A 132 5.44 25.28 -12.85
CA ALA A 132 5.13 26.37 -13.78
C ALA A 132 5.85 26.22 -15.13
N ASP A 133 6.92 25.43 -15.19
CA ASP A 133 7.64 25.11 -16.42
C ASP A 133 7.24 23.75 -16.96
N LEU A 134 6.25 23.73 -17.83
CA LEU A 134 5.73 22.54 -18.47
C LEU A 134 6.66 21.98 -19.57
N SER A 135 7.76 22.62 -19.90
CA SER A 135 8.70 22.15 -20.93
C SER A 135 9.34 20.82 -20.57
N LEU A 136 9.47 20.54 -19.27
CA LEU A 136 10.09 19.34 -18.74
C LEU A 136 9.20 18.09 -18.76
N ILE A 137 7.90 18.21 -19.06
CA ILE A 137 7.02 17.03 -19.19
C ILE A 137 7.24 16.27 -20.51
N HIS A 138 8.07 16.78 -21.40
CA HIS A 138 8.40 16.18 -22.69
C HIS A 138 9.84 15.63 -22.75
N ILE A 139 10.47 15.43 -21.59
CA ILE A 139 11.80 14.83 -21.50
C ILE A 139 11.73 13.31 -21.72
#